data_72729f9d5e9d7f3d62a8ae21c012a465
#
_entry.id   72729f9d5e9d7f3d62a8ae21c012a465
#
_cell.length_a   1.000
_cell.length_b   1.000
_cell.length_c   1.000
_cell.angle_alpha   90.00
_cell.angle_beta   90.00
_cell.angle_gamma   90.00
#
_symmetry.space_group_name_H-M   'P 1'
#
loop_
_entity.id
_entity.type
_entity.pdbx_description
1 polymer ?
#
loop_
_entity_poly.entity_id
_entity_poly.type
_entity_poly.pdbx_seq_one_letter_code
_entity_poly.pdbx_strand_id
1 'polypeptide(L)'
;MRILETKRLILRPWRESDAATLFKYASDPDVGPRAGWPPHQSVDESLELIKTVFSGEGMWAVELKETSEAIGCVGYLPAAASNLDIDEGQCEVGYWIAKPYWDKGICTEAMLAVVDYCFNVKGFEVLWGDYFPENPASGRVMEKCGFIDTGREVLCPTLEIGSDKPVRVMRLDYAL
;
A
#
# COMPACT_ATOMS: atom_id res chain seq x y z
N MET A 1 -5.96 -11.84 -10.61
CA MET A 1 -6.27 -10.53 -9.95
C MET A 1 -6.94 -9.59 -10.94
N ARG A 2 -7.99 -8.86 -10.54
CA ARG A 2 -8.73 -7.91 -11.39
C ARG A 2 -7.88 -6.65 -11.62
N ILE A 3 -7.87 -6.12 -12.86
CA ILE A 3 -7.29 -4.81 -13.17
C ILE A 3 -8.31 -3.74 -12.80
N LEU A 4 -7.86 -2.67 -12.11
CA LEU A 4 -8.67 -1.52 -11.77
C LEU A 4 -8.14 -0.31 -12.52
N GLU A 5 -9.03 0.44 -13.17
CA GLU A 5 -8.66 1.65 -13.90
C GLU A 5 -9.23 2.89 -13.22
N THR A 6 -8.41 3.93 -13.18
CA THR A 6 -8.80 5.26 -12.73
C THR A 6 -8.55 6.29 -13.83
N LYS A 7 -8.69 7.57 -13.54
CA LYS A 7 -8.40 8.64 -14.50
C LYS A 7 -6.95 8.60 -15.02
N ARG A 8 -5.97 8.42 -14.13
CA ARG A 8 -4.54 8.51 -14.44
C ARG A 8 -3.80 7.18 -14.34
N LEU A 9 -4.41 6.16 -13.69
CA LEU A 9 -3.71 4.96 -13.25
C LEU A 9 -4.34 3.69 -13.82
N ILE A 10 -3.50 2.65 -13.93
CA ILE A 10 -3.89 1.26 -14.08
C ILE A 10 -3.31 0.50 -12.88
N LEU A 11 -4.18 -0.05 -12.04
CA LEU A 11 -3.79 -0.94 -10.97
C LEU A 11 -3.84 -2.37 -11.51
N ARG A 12 -2.69 -2.99 -11.67
CA ARG A 12 -2.52 -4.29 -12.32
C ARG A 12 -1.60 -5.23 -11.54
N PRO A 13 -1.61 -6.53 -11.84
CA PRO A 13 -0.57 -7.42 -11.31
C PRO A 13 0.84 -6.91 -11.64
N TRP A 14 1.75 -7.12 -10.71
CA TRP A 14 3.17 -6.90 -10.98
C TRP A 14 3.68 -7.84 -12.06
N ARG A 15 4.64 -7.40 -12.85
CA ARG A 15 5.30 -8.16 -13.91
C ARG A 15 6.78 -8.24 -13.63
N GLU A 16 7.44 -9.32 -14.01
CA GLU A 16 8.90 -9.44 -13.86
C GLU A 16 9.64 -8.29 -14.58
N SER A 17 9.09 -7.80 -15.70
CA SER A 17 9.62 -6.65 -16.42
C SER A 17 9.58 -5.33 -15.64
N ASP A 18 8.83 -5.26 -14.53
CA ASP A 18 8.78 -4.08 -13.67
C ASP A 18 9.99 -3.99 -12.72
N ALA A 19 10.82 -5.04 -12.62
CA ALA A 19 11.90 -5.13 -11.63
C ALA A 19 12.86 -3.94 -11.66
N ALA A 20 13.27 -3.50 -12.86
CA ALA A 20 14.16 -2.35 -13.01
C ALA A 20 13.50 -1.04 -12.54
N THR A 21 12.20 -0.85 -12.84
CA THR A 21 11.44 0.32 -12.41
C THR A 21 11.15 0.27 -10.91
N LEU A 22 10.84 -0.90 -10.38
CA LEU A 22 10.69 -1.10 -8.94
C LEU A 22 11.99 -0.74 -8.21
N PHE A 23 13.13 -1.27 -8.65
CA PHE A 23 14.42 -0.91 -8.07
C PHE A 23 14.71 0.60 -8.15
N LYS A 24 14.48 1.22 -9.32
CA LYS A 24 14.65 2.67 -9.53
C LYS A 24 13.98 3.50 -8.44
N TYR A 25 12.78 3.11 -8.01
CA TYR A 25 11.98 3.88 -7.07
C TYR A 25 12.08 3.37 -5.63
N ALA A 26 12.20 2.08 -5.43
CA ALA A 26 12.28 1.46 -4.10
C ALA A 26 13.69 1.53 -3.48
N SER A 27 14.71 1.87 -4.25
CA SER A 27 16.06 2.16 -3.72
C SER A 27 16.21 3.57 -3.15
N ASP A 28 15.21 4.45 -3.34
CA ASP A 28 15.23 5.79 -2.75
C ASP A 28 15.08 5.67 -1.21
N PRO A 29 16.05 6.21 -0.43
CA PRO A 29 16.06 6.10 1.03
C PRO A 29 14.89 6.82 1.71
N ASP A 30 14.16 7.67 1.01
CA ASP A 30 12.97 8.33 1.54
C ASP A 30 11.68 7.53 1.34
N VAL A 31 11.68 6.48 0.51
CA VAL A 31 10.47 5.71 0.18
C VAL A 31 10.26 4.54 1.14
N GLY A 32 11.16 3.56 1.13
CA GLY A 32 11.02 2.33 1.90
C GLY A 32 10.89 2.55 3.41
N PRO A 33 11.78 3.32 4.05
CA PRO A 33 11.74 3.52 5.51
C PRO A 33 10.44 4.16 6.01
N ARG A 34 9.76 4.95 5.19
CA ARG A 34 8.43 5.53 5.51
C ARG A 34 7.29 4.51 5.44
N ALA A 35 7.54 3.35 4.83
CA ALA A 35 6.60 2.24 4.70
C ALA A 35 7.06 0.98 5.47
N GLY A 36 8.12 1.09 6.29
CA GLY A 36 8.59 0.03 7.20
C GLY A 36 9.53 -0.99 6.57
N TRP A 37 10.14 -0.70 5.42
CA TRP A 37 11.09 -1.59 4.75
C TRP A 37 12.37 -0.84 4.30
N PRO A 38 13.53 -1.53 4.25
CA PRO A 38 14.79 -0.92 3.82
C PRO A 38 14.80 -0.67 2.31
N PRO A 39 15.57 0.33 1.83
CA PRO A 39 15.73 0.56 0.40
C PRO A 39 16.26 -0.69 -0.31
N HIS A 40 15.69 -1.01 -1.46
CA HIS A 40 16.13 -2.13 -2.30
C HIS A 40 17.58 -1.95 -2.72
N GLN A 41 18.35 -3.04 -2.76
CA GLN A 41 19.78 -3.02 -3.00
C GLN A 41 20.15 -3.39 -4.46
N SER A 42 19.24 -4.06 -5.18
CA SER A 42 19.47 -4.48 -6.56
C SER A 42 18.17 -4.70 -7.34
N VAL A 43 18.31 -4.80 -8.67
CA VAL A 43 17.22 -5.22 -9.56
C VAL A 43 16.81 -6.67 -9.28
N ASP A 44 17.78 -7.54 -8.97
CA ASP A 44 17.52 -8.95 -8.68
C ASP A 44 16.71 -9.12 -7.38
N GLU A 45 17.00 -8.34 -6.34
CA GLU A 45 16.18 -8.28 -5.13
C GLU A 45 14.74 -7.82 -5.45
N SER A 46 14.60 -6.75 -6.24
CA SER A 46 13.29 -6.26 -6.66
C SER A 46 12.52 -7.31 -7.48
N LEU A 47 13.20 -8.06 -8.34
CA LEU A 47 12.60 -9.17 -9.08
C LEU A 47 12.12 -10.29 -8.16
N GLU A 48 12.92 -10.64 -7.16
CA GLU A 48 12.53 -11.67 -6.19
C GLU A 48 11.31 -11.23 -5.36
N LEU A 49 11.24 -9.98 -4.95
CA LEU A 49 10.08 -9.42 -4.24
C LEU A 49 8.82 -9.42 -5.12
N ILE A 50 8.95 -9.16 -6.43
CA ILE A 50 7.82 -9.29 -7.37
C ILE A 50 7.28 -10.72 -7.38
N LYS A 51 8.17 -11.72 -7.38
CA LYS A 51 7.80 -13.15 -7.44
C LYS A 51 7.23 -13.69 -6.13
N THR A 52 7.59 -13.12 -5.02
CA THR A 52 7.24 -13.63 -3.69
C THR A 52 6.20 -12.75 -2.98
N VAL A 53 6.54 -11.51 -2.70
CA VAL A 53 5.70 -10.60 -1.90
C VAL A 53 4.56 -10.00 -2.73
N PHE A 54 4.87 -9.53 -3.94
CA PHE A 54 3.90 -8.82 -4.78
C PHE A 54 3.10 -9.74 -5.73
N SER A 55 3.35 -11.05 -5.72
CA SER A 55 2.61 -12.03 -6.52
C SER A 55 1.26 -12.40 -5.93
N GLY A 56 1.01 -12.06 -4.66
CA GLY A 56 -0.23 -12.35 -3.95
C GLY A 56 -1.47 -11.65 -4.52
N GLU A 57 -2.64 -12.22 -4.25
CA GLU A 57 -3.90 -11.53 -4.52
C GLU A 57 -3.99 -10.26 -3.64
N GLY A 58 -4.42 -9.16 -4.22
CA GLY A 58 -4.62 -7.91 -3.50
C GLY A 58 -3.43 -6.94 -3.50
N MET A 59 -2.35 -7.26 -4.22
CA MET A 59 -1.16 -6.39 -4.31
C MET A 59 -0.96 -5.89 -5.74
N TRP A 60 -1.40 -4.66 -6.03
CA TRP A 60 -1.32 -4.05 -7.36
C TRP A 60 -0.09 -3.16 -7.54
N ALA A 61 0.58 -3.30 -8.68
CA ALA A 61 1.44 -2.26 -9.21
C ALA A 61 0.57 -1.06 -9.63
N VAL A 62 0.97 0.12 -9.22
CA VAL A 62 0.35 1.39 -9.64
C VAL A 62 1.06 1.86 -10.90
N GLU A 63 0.50 1.55 -12.07
CA GLU A 63 1.02 2.01 -13.35
C GLU A 63 0.46 3.39 -13.70
N LEU A 64 1.32 4.34 -14.01
CA LEU A 64 0.92 5.65 -14.52
C LEU A 64 0.66 5.57 -16.02
N LYS A 65 -0.56 5.87 -16.48
CA LYS A 65 -0.97 5.77 -17.89
C LYS A 65 -0.09 6.59 -18.84
N GLU A 66 0.39 7.74 -18.38
CA GLU A 66 1.21 8.65 -19.19
C GLU A 66 2.56 8.04 -19.58
N THR A 67 3.19 7.28 -18.67
CA THR A 67 4.54 6.75 -18.85
C THR A 67 4.59 5.23 -18.99
N SER A 68 3.51 4.53 -18.67
CA SER A 68 3.44 3.07 -18.52
C SER A 68 4.44 2.49 -17.51
N GLU A 69 4.94 3.31 -16.57
CA GLU A 69 5.82 2.89 -15.49
C GLU A 69 5.01 2.49 -14.25
N ALA A 70 5.45 1.42 -13.57
CA ALA A 70 4.96 1.05 -12.24
C ALA A 70 5.63 1.96 -11.20
N ILE A 71 4.87 2.95 -10.70
CA ILE A 71 5.36 4.03 -9.84
C ILE A 71 5.07 3.81 -8.35
N GLY A 72 4.55 2.66 -7.98
CA GLY A 72 4.21 2.34 -6.60
C GLY A 72 3.43 1.04 -6.46
N CYS A 73 2.98 0.78 -5.25
CA CYS A 73 2.14 -0.35 -4.89
C CYS A 73 0.94 0.14 -4.08
N VAL A 74 -0.19 -0.49 -4.27
CA VAL A 74 -1.37 -0.35 -3.41
C VAL A 74 -2.02 -1.72 -3.25
N GLY A 75 -2.56 -2.00 -2.07
CA GLY A 75 -3.18 -3.30 -1.88
C GLY A 75 -3.94 -3.45 -0.57
N TYR A 76 -4.39 -4.67 -0.34
CA TYR A 76 -4.99 -5.09 0.92
C TYR A 76 -4.43 -6.44 1.38
N LEU A 77 -4.41 -6.63 2.68
CA LEU A 77 -4.09 -7.87 3.36
C LEU A 77 -5.34 -8.34 4.12
N PRO A 78 -5.85 -9.56 3.88
CA PRO A 78 -6.93 -10.11 4.69
C PRO A 78 -6.46 -10.29 6.13
N ALA A 79 -7.39 -10.43 7.07
CA ALA A 79 -7.10 -10.53 8.51
C ALA A 79 -5.98 -11.54 8.84
N ALA A 80 -5.97 -12.69 8.19
CA ALA A 80 -4.95 -13.72 8.41
C ALA A 80 -3.50 -13.31 8.02
N ALA A 81 -3.34 -12.25 7.23
CA ALA A 81 -2.06 -11.73 6.79
C ALA A 81 -1.74 -10.33 7.34
N SER A 82 -2.67 -9.73 8.08
CA SER A 82 -2.54 -8.42 8.70
C SER A 82 -1.63 -8.48 9.93
N ASN A 83 -0.88 -7.39 10.18
CA ASN A 83 -0.17 -7.18 11.43
C ASN A 83 -1.08 -6.56 12.52
N LEU A 84 -2.27 -6.09 12.14
CA LEU A 84 -3.27 -5.60 13.07
C LEU A 84 -4.15 -6.76 13.55
N ASP A 85 -4.53 -6.74 14.83
CA ASP A 85 -5.52 -7.69 15.39
C ASP A 85 -6.91 -7.27 14.91
N ILE A 86 -7.35 -7.86 13.81
CA ILE A 86 -8.61 -7.58 13.12
C ILE A 86 -9.39 -8.86 12.84
N ASP A 87 -10.72 -8.76 12.74
CA ASP A 87 -11.61 -9.90 12.60
C ASP A 87 -11.67 -10.45 11.16
N GLU A 88 -12.13 -11.70 11.01
CA GLU A 88 -12.50 -12.24 9.70
C GLU A 88 -13.55 -11.34 9.02
N GLY A 89 -13.45 -11.20 7.70
CA GLY A 89 -14.31 -10.27 6.94
C GLY A 89 -13.82 -8.83 6.92
N GLN A 90 -12.67 -8.55 7.54
CA GLN A 90 -11.98 -7.26 7.52
C GLN A 90 -10.64 -7.40 6.79
N CYS A 91 -10.08 -6.28 6.37
CA CYS A 91 -8.74 -6.26 5.77
C CYS A 91 -7.96 -5.00 6.15
N GLU A 92 -6.65 -5.10 6.08
CA GLU A 92 -5.72 -3.99 6.21
C GLU A 92 -5.31 -3.50 4.82
N VAL A 93 -5.31 -2.20 4.58
CA VAL A 93 -4.84 -1.60 3.33
C VAL A 93 -3.44 -1.02 3.49
N GLY A 94 -2.65 -1.13 2.43
CA GLY A 94 -1.30 -0.59 2.41
C GLY A 94 -0.92 0.00 1.06
N TYR A 95 0.05 0.91 1.06
CA TYR A 95 0.50 1.58 -0.16
C TYR A 95 1.86 2.24 0.01
N TRP A 96 2.53 2.42 -1.11
CA TRP A 96 3.63 3.37 -1.27
C TRP A 96 3.64 3.90 -2.70
N ILE A 97 4.11 5.12 -2.87
CA ILE A 97 4.29 5.78 -4.17
C ILE A 97 5.70 6.36 -4.25
N ALA A 98 6.31 6.27 -5.41
CA ALA A 98 7.61 6.81 -5.71
C ALA A 98 7.67 8.34 -5.47
N LYS A 99 8.76 8.81 -4.86
CA LYS A 99 8.94 10.18 -4.41
C LYS A 99 8.65 11.27 -5.47
N PRO A 100 9.01 11.12 -6.77
CA PRO A 100 8.67 12.12 -7.79
C PRO A 100 7.16 12.35 -8.01
N TYR A 101 6.31 11.46 -7.48
CA TYR A 101 4.87 11.49 -7.63
C TYR A 101 4.11 11.85 -6.35
N TRP A 102 4.84 12.22 -5.28
CA TRP A 102 4.23 12.70 -4.04
C TRP A 102 3.49 14.03 -4.24
N ASP A 103 2.56 14.33 -3.37
CA ASP A 103 1.74 15.56 -3.33
C ASP A 103 0.92 15.84 -4.61
N LYS A 104 0.81 14.84 -5.51
CA LYS A 104 0.02 14.92 -6.76
C LYS A 104 -1.33 14.22 -6.69
N GLY A 105 -1.73 13.72 -5.50
CA GLY A 105 -2.98 12.99 -5.29
C GLY A 105 -3.01 11.58 -5.93
N ILE A 106 -1.88 11.08 -6.42
CA ILE A 106 -1.77 9.75 -7.05
C ILE A 106 -2.12 8.64 -6.06
N CYS A 107 -1.55 8.69 -4.85
CA CYS A 107 -1.80 7.69 -3.82
C CYS A 107 -3.28 7.64 -3.42
N THR A 108 -3.90 8.79 -3.20
CA THR A 108 -5.33 8.89 -2.88
C THR A 108 -6.21 8.32 -4.00
N GLU A 109 -5.87 8.61 -5.28
CA GLU A 109 -6.59 8.07 -6.44
C GLU A 109 -6.51 6.54 -6.50
N ALA A 110 -5.32 5.97 -6.28
CA ALA A 110 -5.12 4.52 -6.25
C ALA A 110 -5.88 3.88 -5.08
N MET A 111 -5.78 4.46 -3.88
CA MET A 111 -6.45 3.96 -2.68
C MET A 111 -7.97 3.96 -2.81
N LEU A 112 -8.57 5.02 -3.36
CA LEU A 112 -10.02 5.06 -3.58
C LEU A 112 -10.51 3.91 -4.46
N ALA A 113 -9.77 3.52 -5.48
CA ALA A 113 -10.11 2.37 -6.32
C ALA A 113 -10.00 1.03 -5.57
N VAL A 114 -9.02 0.90 -4.65
CA VAL A 114 -8.89 -0.30 -3.81
C VAL A 114 -9.97 -0.34 -2.73
N VAL A 115 -10.31 0.79 -2.11
CA VAL A 115 -11.42 0.90 -1.14
C VAL A 115 -12.74 0.45 -1.77
N ASP A 116 -13.06 0.97 -2.97
CA ASP A 116 -14.25 0.55 -3.73
C ASP A 116 -14.24 -0.96 -4.02
N TYR A 117 -13.10 -1.49 -4.47
CA TYR A 117 -12.93 -2.91 -4.74
C TYR A 117 -13.11 -3.78 -3.48
N CYS A 118 -12.53 -3.37 -2.36
CA CYS A 118 -12.62 -4.08 -1.09
C CYS A 118 -14.06 -4.17 -0.60
N PHE A 119 -14.81 -3.08 -0.63
CA PHE A 119 -16.20 -3.06 -0.21
C PHE A 119 -17.13 -3.73 -1.22
N ASN A 120 -17.11 -3.30 -2.48
CA ASN A 120 -18.16 -3.66 -3.45
C ASN A 120 -17.88 -4.95 -4.22
N VAL A 121 -16.63 -5.46 -4.21
CA VAL A 121 -16.26 -6.69 -4.92
C VAL A 121 -15.84 -7.81 -3.96
N LYS A 122 -15.03 -7.49 -2.95
CA LYS A 122 -14.59 -8.48 -1.96
C LYS A 122 -15.57 -8.65 -0.82
N GLY A 123 -16.42 -7.65 -0.55
CA GLY A 123 -17.45 -7.69 0.49
C GLY A 123 -16.89 -7.56 1.91
N PHE A 124 -15.72 -6.95 2.08
CA PHE A 124 -15.22 -6.60 3.41
C PHE A 124 -16.14 -5.58 4.06
N GLU A 125 -16.33 -5.67 5.36
CA GLU A 125 -17.21 -4.78 6.12
C GLU A 125 -16.45 -3.60 6.71
N VAL A 126 -15.16 -3.81 7.04
CA VAL A 126 -14.28 -2.81 7.65
C VAL A 126 -12.91 -2.88 7.00
N LEU A 127 -12.37 -1.71 6.66
CA LEU A 127 -11.00 -1.55 6.22
C LEU A 127 -10.18 -0.87 7.32
N TRP A 128 -9.00 -1.39 7.55
CA TRP A 128 -8.02 -0.86 8.47
C TRP A 128 -6.80 -0.38 7.71
N GLY A 129 -6.06 0.52 8.31
CA GLY A 129 -4.76 0.93 7.82
C GLY A 129 -3.96 1.51 8.96
N ASP A 130 -2.67 1.63 8.77
CA ASP A 130 -1.81 2.24 9.75
C ASP A 130 -0.78 3.19 9.11
N TYR A 131 -0.16 3.99 9.95
CA TYR A 131 0.94 4.85 9.52
C TYR A 131 1.86 5.19 10.69
N PHE A 132 3.14 5.37 10.39
CA PHE A 132 4.11 5.87 11.36
C PHE A 132 3.83 7.32 11.71
N PRO A 133 3.81 7.73 13.00
CA PRO A 133 3.58 9.13 13.39
C PRO A 133 4.52 10.13 12.71
N GLU A 134 5.74 9.71 12.37
CA GLU A 134 6.70 10.50 11.61
C GLU A 134 6.37 10.64 10.11
N ASN A 135 5.37 9.89 9.60
CA ASN A 135 4.87 9.98 8.23
C ASN A 135 3.39 10.43 8.17
N PRO A 136 3.07 11.65 8.62
CA PRO A 136 1.68 12.14 8.63
C PRO A 136 1.07 12.27 7.22
N ALA A 137 1.90 12.24 6.17
CA ALA A 137 1.41 12.24 4.79
C ALA A 137 0.61 10.97 4.48
N SER A 138 1.00 9.81 5.03
CA SER A 138 0.25 8.56 4.90
C SER A 138 -1.12 8.67 5.58
N GLY A 139 -1.18 9.16 6.81
CA GLY A 139 -2.46 9.42 7.50
C GLY A 139 -3.39 10.32 6.68
N ARG A 140 -2.88 11.41 6.09
CA ARG A 140 -3.69 12.30 5.24
C ARG A 140 -4.22 11.64 3.96
N VAL A 141 -3.54 10.64 3.42
CA VAL A 141 -4.07 9.85 2.29
C VAL A 141 -5.29 9.06 2.76
N MET A 142 -5.20 8.38 3.89
CA MET A 142 -6.31 7.61 4.47
C MET A 142 -7.50 8.51 4.83
N GLU A 143 -7.26 9.65 5.49
CA GLU A 143 -8.32 10.63 5.78
C GLU A 143 -9.07 11.07 4.51
N LYS A 144 -8.35 11.34 3.41
CA LYS A 144 -8.97 11.69 2.11
C LYS A 144 -9.76 10.54 1.49
N CYS A 145 -9.47 9.30 1.88
CA CYS A 145 -10.23 8.12 1.49
C CYS A 145 -11.39 7.79 2.45
N GLY A 146 -11.60 8.61 3.50
CA GLY A 146 -12.71 8.48 4.44
C GLY A 146 -12.36 7.72 5.72
N PHE A 147 -11.11 7.29 5.90
CA PHE A 147 -10.69 6.66 7.16
C PHE A 147 -10.69 7.67 8.31
N ILE A 148 -11.03 7.20 9.50
CA ILE A 148 -10.98 7.96 10.75
C ILE A 148 -9.87 7.42 11.64
N ASP A 149 -9.21 8.32 12.36
CA ASP A 149 -8.23 7.95 13.39
C ASP A 149 -8.97 7.31 14.58
N THR A 150 -8.57 6.11 14.96
CA THR A 150 -9.19 5.36 16.07
C THR A 150 -8.67 5.81 17.44
N GLY A 151 -7.63 6.61 17.48
CA GLY A 151 -6.88 6.93 18.71
C GLY A 151 -6.01 5.77 19.23
N ARG A 152 -6.02 4.60 18.55
CA ARG A 152 -5.17 3.47 18.91
C ARG A 152 -3.77 3.65 18.34
N GLU A 153 -2.79 3.26 19.15
CA GLU A 153 -1.40 3.11 18.74
C GLU A 153 -0.97 1.68 19.04
N VAL A 154 -0.36 0.99 18.10
CA VAL A 154 0.12 -0.38 18.26
C VAL A 154 1.58 -0.47 17.79
N LEU A 155 2.30 -1.46 18.27
CA LEU A 155 3.64 -1.77 17.77
C LEU A 155 3.52 -2.72 16.57
N CYS A 156 4.02 -2.28 15.42
CA CYS A 156 4.09 -3.11 14.23
C CYS A 156 5.53 -3.52 13.93
N PRO A 157 5.74 -4.80 13.54
CA PRO A 157 7.05 -5.24 13.09
C PRO A 157 7.42 -4.49 11.82
N THR A 158 8.68 -4.06 11.76
CA THR A 158 9.26 -3.52 10.53
C THR A 158 10.26 -4.52 9.95
N LEU A 159 10.52 -4.44 8.65
CA LEU A 159 11.55 -5.28 8.02
C LEU A 159 12.97 -4.83 8.37
N GLU A 160 13.13 -3.71 9.07
CA GLU A 160 14.41 -3.34 9.68
C GLU A 160 14.67 -4.21 10.91
N ILE A 161 15.78 -4.93 10.92
CA ILE A 161 16.15 -5.88 11.98
C ILE A 161 16.09 -5.20 13.37
N GLY A 162 15.17 -5.68 14.20
CA GLY A 162 15.12 -5.37 15.64
C GLY A 162 14.31 -4.15 16.03
N SER A 163 13.42 -3.62 15.20
CA SER A 163 12.62 -2.46 15.56
C SER A 163 11.13 -2.62 15.25
N ASP A 164 10.36 -3.03 16.26
CA ASP A 164 8.93 -2.72 16.24
C ASP A 164 8.78 -1.21 16.39
N LYS A 165 7.98 -0.60 15.52
CA LYS A 165 7.70 0.84 15.58
C LYS A 165 6.22 1.09 15.92
N PRO A 166 5.93 2.15 16.69
CA PRO A 166 4.54 2.53 16.92
C PRO A 166 3.90 3.02 15.62
N VAL A 167 2.69 2.59 15.38
CA VAL A 167 1.84 3.06 14.28
C VAL A 167 0.50 3.53 14.82
N ARG A 168 -0.05 4.56 14.17
CA ARG A 168 -1.41 5.04 14.40
C ARG A 168 -2.37 4.24 13.54
N VAL A 169 -3.45 3.77 14.15
CA VAL A 169 -4.43 2.90 13.48
C VAL A 169 -5.63 3.71 12.99
N MET A 170 -5.93 3.54 11.70
CA MET A 170 -7.06 4.17 11.00
C MET A 170 -8.11 3.12 10.64
N ARG A 171 -9.37 3.53 10.57
CA ARG A 171 -10.50 2.65 10.28
C ARG A 171 -11.47 3.30 9.30
N LEU A 172 -12.02 2.49 8.39
CA LEU A 172 -13.12 2.87 7.50
C LEU A 172 -14.17 1.76 7.51
N ASP A 173 -15.39 2.09 7.91
CA ASP A 173 -16.54 1.19 7.87
C ASP A 173 -17.27 1.33 6.53
N TYR A 174 -17.82 0.22 6.03
CA TYR A 174 -18.74 0.27 4.89
C TYR A 174 -19.98 1.06 5.27
N ALA A 175 -20.21 2.18 4.59
CA ALA A 175 -21.44 2.94 4.76
C ALA A 175 -22.55 2.30 3.91
N LEU A 176 -23.57 1.75 4.58
CA LEU A 176 -24.81 1.26 3.94
C LEU A 176 -25.60 2.40 3.32
#